data_09d7b327c797001592faa4d17ce8f25e
#
_entry.id   09d7b327c797001592faa4d17ce8f25e
#
_cell.length_a   1.000
_cell.length_b   1.000
_cell.length_c   1.000
_cell.angle_alpha   90.00
_cell.angle_beta   90.00
_cell.angle_gamma   90.00
#
_symmetry.space_group_name_H-M   'P 1'
#
loop_
_entity.id
_entity.type
_entity.pdbx_description
1 polymer ?
#
loop_
_entity_poly.entity_id
_entity_poly.type
_entity_poly.pdbx_seq_one_letter_code
_entity_poly.pdbx_strand_id
1 'polypeptide(L)' 'GDLVVVRVQESVEPGEIGVAVIGDEATVKRIYSDGNIVRLVPENETMVPIVVMRTDPDFRIGGKVVAVIRKL' A
#
# COMPACT_ATOMS: atom_id res chain seq x y z
N GLY A 1 -14.79 9.61 -9.91
CA GLY A 1 -13.67 9.01 -9.24
C GLY A 1 -13.33 7.62 -9.73
N ASP A 2 -12.25 7.11 -9.24
CA ASP A 2 -11.79 5.77 -9.57
C ASP A 2 -12.25 4.78 -8.52
N LEU A 3 -12.53 3.55 -8.96
CA LEU A 3 -12.79 2.41 -8.08
C LEU A 3 -11.56 1.51 -8.09
N VAL A 4 -11.18 1.03 -6.93
CA VAL A 4 -10.05 0.14 -6.77
C VAL A 4 -10.57 -1.23 -6.32
N VAL A 5 -10.18 -2.28 -7.06
CA VAL A 5 -10.53 -3.65 -6.70
C VAL A 5 -9.36 -4.23 -5.92
N VAL A 6 -9.63 -4.70 -4.72
CA VAL A 6 -8.61 -5.16 -3.79
C VAL A 6 -8.86 -6.63 -3.46
N ARG A 7 -7.80 -7.43 -3.61
CA ARG A 7 -7.81 -8.80 -3.07
C ARG A 7 -7.31 -8.72 -1.63
N VAL A 8 -8.11 -9.19 -0.69
CA VAL A 8 -7.72 -9.18 0.73
C VAL A 8 -6.63 -10.22 0.95
N GLN A 9 -5.46 -9.76 1.36
CA GLN A 9 -4.31 -10.61 1.67
C GLN A 9 -3.37 -9.84 2.58
N GLU A 10 -2.56 -10.55 3.34
CA GLU A 10 -1.70 -9.95 4.37
C GLU A 10 -0.37 -9.45 3.85
N SER A 11 -0.01 -9.82 2.62
CA SER A 11 1.27 -9.44 2.04
C SER A 11 1.13 -9.17 0.55
N VAL A 12 2.09 -8.44 0.01
CA VAL A 12 2.22 -8.21 -1.43
C VAL A 12 3.68 -8.46 -1.83
N GLU A 13 3.90 -8.79 -3.10
CA GLU A 13 5.25 -8.91 -3.63
C GLU A 13 5.89 -7.53 -3.77
N PRO A 14 7.22 -7.43 -3.67
CA PRO A 14 7.90 -6.14 -3.80
C PRO A 14 7.52 -5.42 -5.10
N GLY A 15 7.15 -4.16 -4.96
CA GLY A 15 6.77 -3.32 -6.08
C GLY A 15 5.32 -3.42 -6.52
N GLU A 16 4.54 -4.31 -5.93
CA GLU A 16 3.11 -4.35 -6.21
C GLU A 16 2.37 -3.21 -5.51
N ILE A 17 1.24 -2.83 -6.08
CA ILE A 17 0.39 -1.82 -5.49
C ILE A 17 -0.54 -2.49 -4.48
N GLY A 18 -0.55 -1.97 -3.28
CA GLY A 18 -1.36 -2.51 -2.22
C GLY A 18 -2.04 -1.43 -1.39
N VAL A 19 -2.91 -1.88 -0.51
CA VAL A 19 -3.54 -1.03 0.49
C VAL A 19 -2.72 -1.13 1.76
N ALA A 20 -2.16 0.00 2.18
CA ALA A 20 -1.43 0.11 3.45
C ALA A 20 -2.34 0.78 4.46
N VAL A 21 -2.46 0.16 5.64
CA VAL A 21 -3.25 0.70 6.74
C VAL A 21 -2.31 1.14 7.84
N ILE A 22 -2.36 2.41 8.21
CA ILE A 22 -1.59 2.98 9.31
C ILE A 22 -2.58 3.62 10.27
N GLY A 23 -2.68 3.04 11.48
CA GLY A 23 -3.72 3.45 12.41
C GLY A 23 -5.09 3.18 11.81
N ASP A 24 -5.89 4.23 11.66
CA ASP A 24 -7.24 4.16 11.06
C ASP A 24 -7.29 4.69 9.62
N GLU A 25 -6.14 4.97 9.01
CA GLU A 25 -6.07 5.45 7.64
C GLU A 25 -5.64 4.35 6.69
N ALA A 26 -6.36 4.22 5.58
CA ALA A 26 -6.00 3.32 4.48
C ALA A 26 -5.56 4.15 3.28
N THR A 27 -4.45 3.75 2.66
CA THR A 27 -3.92 4.43 1.49
C THR A 27 -3.43 3.41 0.48
N VAL A 28 -3.50 3.76 -0.80
CA VAL A 28 -3.02 2.91 -1.90
C VAL A 28 -1.61 3.37 -2.25
N LYS A 29 -0.66 2.47 -2.17
CA LYS A 29 0.75 2.75 -2.41
C LYS A 29 1.42 1.57 -3.07
N ARG A 30 2.54 1.84 -3.74
CA ARG A 30 3.44 0.78 -4.19
C ARG A 30 4.30 0.38 -3.00
N ILE A 31 4.35 -0.90 -2.69
CA ILE A 31 4.91 -1.41 -1.44
C ILE A 31 6.19 -2.18 -1.71
N TYR A 32 7.25 -1.81 -1.02
CA TYR A 32 8.54 -2.51 -1.06
C TYR A 32 8.91 -2.91 0.36
N SER A 33 9.26 -4.18 0.54
CA SER A 33 9.71 -4.70 1.83
C SER A 33 11.17 -5.06 1.77
N ASP A 34 11.93 -4.68 2.79
CA ASP A 34 13.34 -5.04 2.94
C ASP A 34 13.57 -5.35 4.42
N GLY A 35 13.55 -6.64 4.75
CA GLY A 35 13.63 -7.07 6.15
C GLY A 35 12.47 -6.53 6.96
N ASN A 36 12.76 -5.77 8.02
CA ASN A 36 11.77 -5.16 8.88
C ASN A 36 11.27 -3.80 8.40
N ILE A 37 11.82 -3.31 7.31
CA ILE A 37 11.47 -1.99 6.78
C ILE A 37 10.53 -2.15 5.61
N VAL A 38 9.44 -1.37 5.61
CA VAL A 38 8.48 -1.33 4.52
C VAL A 38 8.43 0.10 4.01
N ARG A 39 8.68 0.27 2.71
CA ARG A 39 8.56 1.57 2.04
C ARG A 39 7.25 1.64 1.29
N LEU A 40 6.51 2.70 1.53
CA LEU A 40 5.24 2.99 0.87
C LEU A 40 5.49 4.13 -0.09
N VAL A 41 5.55 3.81 -1.37
CA VAL A 41 5.94 4.77 -2.41
C VAL A 41 4.69 5.26 -3.12
N PRO A 42 4.41 6.57 -3.07
CA PRO A 42 3.27 7.14 -3.79
C PRO A 42 3.53 7.11 -5.30
N GLU A 43 2.48 7.00 -6.08
CA GLU A 43 2.59 7.10 -7.53
C GLU A 43 2.93 8.53 -7.98
N ASN A 44 2.63 9.52 -7.15
CA ASN A 44 2.94 10.91 -7.42
C ASN A 44 4.38 11.22 -7.00
N GLU A 45 5.24 11.57 -7.96
CA GLU A 45 6.66 11.84 -7.74
C GLU A 45 6.92 13.04 -6.84
N THR A 46 5.95 13.93 -6.66
CA THR A 46 6.12 15.09 -5.80
C THR A 46 5.95 14.77 -4.31
N MET A 47 5.47 13.57 -3.99
CA MET A 47 5.27 13.15 -2.60
C MET A 47 6.43 12.28 -2.13
N VAL A 48 6.75 12.39 -0.84
CA VAL A 48 7.84 11.65 -0.23
C VAL A 48 7.37 10.25 0.18
N PRO A 49 8.16 9.19 -0.07
CA PRO A 49 7.83 7.86 0.42
C PRO A 49 7.74 7.82 1.94
N ILE A 50 6.84 6.98 2.43
CA ILE A 50 6.68 6.73 3.86
C ILE A 50 7.41 5.44 4.21
N VAL A 51 8.19 5.46 5.28
CA VAL A 51 8.89 4.28 5.78
C VAL A 51 8.28 3.88 7.11
N VAL A 52 7.89 2.61 7.20
CA VAL A 52 7.32 2.05 8.44
C VAL A 52 8.08 0.78 8.79
N MET A 53 8.01 0.39 10.06
CA MET A 53 8.53 -0.91 10.49
C MET A 53 7.44 -1.96 10.30
N ARG A 54 7.83 -3.12 9.79
CA ARG A 54 6.90 -4.24 9.62
C ARG A 54 6.25 -4.63 10.95
N THR A 55 6.98 -4.49 12.04
CA THR A 55 6.52 -4.85 13.38
C THR A 55 5.72 -3.76 14.08
N ASP A 56 5.54 -2.59 13.44
CA ASP A 56 4.73 -1.52 14.00
C ASP A 56 3.28 -2.01 14.15
N PRO A 57 2.74 -2.00 15.38
CA PRO A 57 1.38 -2.52 15.61
C PRO A 57 0.30 -1.71 14.91
N ASP A 58 0.59 -0.47 14.53
CA ASP A 58 -0.36 0.38 13.80
C ASP A 58 -0.33 0.17 12.29
N PHE A 59 0.63 -0.63 11.80
CA PHE A 59 0.77 -0.87 10.36
C PHE A 59 0.29 -2.26 9.99
N ARG A 60 -0.46 -2.36 8.90
CA ARG A 60 -0.75 -3.64 8.25
C ARG A 60 -1.01 -3.43 6.77
N ILE A 61 -0.85 -4.50 6.00
CA ILE A 61 -1.25 -4.52 4.61
C ILE A 61 -2.68 -5.02 4.56
N GLY A 62 -3.57 -4.24 3.95
CA GLY A 62 -4.98 -4.59 3.82
C GLY A 62 -5.29 -5.46 2.62
N GLY A 63 -4.44 -5.42 1.60
CA GLY A 63 -4.64 -6.22 0.41
C GLY A 63 -3.80 -5.77 -0.76
N LYS A 64 -3.95 -6.51 -1.88
CA LYS A 64 -3.29 -6.21 -3.15
C LYS A 64 -4.30 -5.57 -4.09
N VAL A 65 -3.92 -4.47 -4.72
CA VAL A 65 -4.73 -3.87 -5.77
C VAL A 65 -4.60 -4.70 -7.03
N VAL A 66 -5.71 -5.25 -7.50
CA VAL A 66 -5.73 -6.13 -8.67
C VAL A 66 -6.33 -5.46 -9.89
N ALA A 67 -7.08 -4.38 -9.72
CA ALA A 67 -7.63 -3.62 -10.84
C ALA A 67 -8.01 -2.22 -10.39
N VAL A 68 -7.98 -1.29 -11.34
CA VAL A 68 -8.49 0.06 -11.15
C VAL A 68 -9.53 0.30 -12.23
N ILE A 69 -10.72 0.69 -11.81
CA ILE A 69 -11.84 0.97 -12.71
C ILE A 69 -12.05 2.48 -12.73
N ARG A 70 -11.85 3.07 -13.89
CA ARG A 70 -11.98 4.51 -14.05
C ARG A 70 -13.36 4.85 -14.60
N LYS A 71 -14.07 5.71 -13.91
CA LYS A 71 -15.34 6.24 -14.37
C LYS A 71 -15.12 7.36 -15.39
N LEU A 72 -15.81 7.29 -16.48
CA LEU A 72 -15.82 8.33 -17.50
C LEU A 72 -16.92 9.34 -17.24
#